data_008f686fc16bbc698bd6d6d19b46b7b0
#
_entry.id   008f686fc16bbc698bd6d6d19b46b7b0
#
_cell.length_a   1.000
_cell.length_b   1.000
_cell.length_c   1.000
_cell.angle_alpha   90.00
_cell.angle_beta   90.00
_cell.angle_gamma   90.00
#
_symmetry.space_group_name_H-M   'P 1'
#
loop_
_entity.id
_entity.type
_entity.pdbx_description
1 polymer ?
#
loop_
_entity_poly.entity_id
_entity_poly.type
_entity_poly.pdbx_seq_one_letter_code
_entity_poly.pdbx_strand_id
1 'polypeptide(L)'
;QHRLKAIGLNPINNVVDCTNYILHGLGQPLHAFDYDKIEGKKVVVRTAEKEEKLLTLDGVERELHTEDLVICDSKKPMCIAGVFGGLHSGVTENTTSVLIESAYFDPVSVRKTSKRHGLHTDASFRFERGVDINTCEIALKRAAIILKEIAGGTVSSDLIESYPKEAEPISLFLNYATLNRIAGAELPKDHVKNILVHLEFKVLNETEAGLGIVVPTYRNDVTREIDVIEEVFRVYGYNNIPIPEKFSYTHASSAGNQNLTFQNEVSDHLVASGYVETLSNSLTLASNDSRSILLKNALSSDLESLRTEMFSSGIKTLAYNANRQQKDLKIFEFGKVYHQESNERREQQQLLIMATGRKHIQHWLTGDEHISFYDLKSICATLLHRLEISDYSEQNLEAHSFFDEGISLSNDKLLAEIGVVSKEYSKSFGLTQDVVSILIYWDYVMQNAHKKEFDLNEITKHPQVYRDLALILDENIKFGQLLEACHKAESKLLKGVRLFDVYTGKGVPSNKKSYAIQLQFNDSRKTLTDKEIDKSVSKIFKKLESDFGAVLRS
;
A
#
# COMPACT_ATOMS: atom_id res chain seq x y z
N GLN A 1 -30.79 -32.65 15.89
CA GLN A 1 -30.29 -32.59 14.51
C GLN A 1 -30.74 -31.33 13.76
N HIS A 2 -32.04 -30.95 13.77
CA HIS A 2 -32.53 -29.77 13.02
C HIS A 2 -31.83 -28.47 13.41
N ARG A 3 -31.56 -28.25 14.70
CA ARG A 3 -30.85 -27.03 15.17
C ARG A 3 -29.41 -26.96 14.66
N LEU A 4 -28.70 -28.12 14.59
CA LEU A 4 -27.35 -28.16 14.02
C LEU A 4 -27.36 -27.92 12.52
N LYS A 5 -28.30 -28.51 11.78
CA LYS A 5 -28.48 -28.25 10.35
C LYS A 5 -28.79 -26.78 10.05
N ALA A 6 -29.59 -26.12 10.92
CA ALA A 6 -29.93 -24.71 10.74
C ALA A 6 -28.72 -23.75 10.83
N ILE A 7 -27.64 -24.17 11.49
CA ILE A 7 -26.37 -23.43 11.56
C ILE A 7 -25.29 -23.97 10.59
N GLY A 8 -25.68 -24.85 9.65
CA GLY A 8 -24.78 -25.39 8.62
C GLY A 8 -23.96 -26.61 9.03
N LEU A 9 -24.21 -27.21 10.19
CA LEU A 9 -23.51 -28.40 10.65
C LEU A 9 -24.25 -29.69 10.21
N ASN A 10 -23.48 -30.64 9.70
CA ASN A 10 -24.00 -31.98 9.39
C ASN A 10 -23.99 -32.83 10.68
N PRO A 11 -25.14 -33.39 11.11
CA PRO A 11 -25.19 -34.34 12.21
C PRO A 11 -24.39 -35.62 11.89
N ILE A 12 -23.67 -36.12 12.90
CA ILE A 12 -22.82 -37.31 12.79
C ILE A 12 -23.41 -38.45 13.62
N ASN A 13 -23.42 -38.29 14.92
CA ASN A 13 -24.04 -39.22 15.87
C ASN A 13 -24.50 -38.44 17.11
N ASN A 14 -25.26 -39.08 18.00
CA ASN A 14 -25.83 -38.43 19.16
C ASN A 14 -24.79 -37.84 20.13
N VAL A 15 -23.62 -38.45 20.27
CA VAL A 15 -22.52 -37.95 21.15
C VAL A 15 -21.87 -36.72 20.56
N VAL A 16 -21.41 -36.79 19.30
CA VAL A 16 -20.78 -35.67 18.60
C VAL A 16 -21.77 -34.54 18.39
N ASP A 17 -23.03 -34.85 18.08
CA ASP A 17 -24.09 -33.83 17.93
C ASP A 17 -24.35 -33.11 19.25
N CYS A 18 -24.27 -33.82 20.40
CA CYS A 18 -24.37 -33.22 21.71
C CYS A 18 -23.20 -32.26 22.00
N THR A 19 -21.97 -32.68 21.74
CA THR A 19 -20.80 -31.80 21.96
C THR A 19 -20.85 -30.55 21.07
N ASN A 20 -21.23 -30.69 19.81
CA ASN A 20 -21.44 -29.57 18.89
C ASN A 20 -22.59 -28.65 19.35
N TYR A 21 -23.68 -29.23 19.87
CA TYR A 21 -24.79 -28.43 20.37
C TYR A 21 -24.41 -27.56 21.57
N ILE A 22 -23.60 -28.10 22.48
CA ILE A 22 -23.06 -27.36 23.63
C ILE A 22 -22.06 -26.29 23.16
N LEU A 23 -21.15 -26.66 22.26
CA LEU A 23 -20.17 -25.74 21.67
C LEU A 23 -20.86 -24.47 21.12
N HIS A 24 -21.88 -24.65 20.28
CA HIS A 24 -22.57 -23.52 19.66
C HIS A 24 -23.59 -22.83 20.59
N GLY A 25 -24.09 -23.53 21.60
CA GLY A 25 -25.06 -23.00 22.55
C GLY A 25 -24.44 -22.23 23.70
N LEU A 26 -23.31 -22.69 24.22
CA LEU A 26 -22.63 -22.12 25.40
C LEU A 26 -21.25 -21.51 25.05
N GLY A 27 -20.74 -21.71 23.84
CA GLY A 27 -19.41 -21.23 23.47
C GLY A 27 -18.26 -22.10 23.99
N GLN A 28 -18.54 -23.20 24.71
CA GLN A 28 -17.56 -24.08 25.30
C GLN A 28 -17.34 -25.33 24.43
N PRO A 29 -16.17 -25.51 23.81
CA PRO A 29 -15.86 -26.74 23.09
C PRO A 29 -15.74 -27.93 24.05
N LEU A 30 -16.34 -29.04 23.65
CA LEU A 30 -16.24 -30.31 24.35
C LEU A 30 -15.65 -31.36 23.42
N HIS A 31 -14.92 -32.33 24.00
CA HIS A 31 -14.49 -33.50 23.26
C HIS A 31 -14.97 -34.79 23.92
N ALA A 32 -15.26 -35.80 23.09
CA ALA A 32 -15.73 -37.08 23.56
C ALA A 32 -14.76 -38.19 23.11
N PHE A 33 -14.22 -38.90 24.07
CA PHE A 33 -13.38 -40.06 23.82
C PHE A 33 -14.14 -41.37 24.05
N ASP A 34 -13.83 -42.36 23.26
CA ASP A 34 -14.22 -43.74 23.55
C ASP A 34 -13.42 -44.26 24.75
N TYR A 35 -14.09 -44.38 25.91
CA TYR A 35 -13.41 -44.74 27.17
C TYR A 35 -12.68 -46.07 27.09
N ASP A 36 -13.17 -47.03 26.30
CA ASP A 36 -12.55 -48.36 26.18
C ASP A 36 -11.22 -48.31 25.39
N LYS A 37 -11.04 -47.31 24.57
CA LYS A 37 -9.82 -47.06 23.79
C LYS A 37 -8.75 -46.29 24.56
N ILE A 38 -9.03 -45.77 25.78
CA ILE A 38 -8.06 -45.07 26.60
C ILE A 38 -7.18 -46.09 27.32
N GLU A 39 -5.93 -46.20 26.89
CA GLU A 39 -4.99 -47.11 27.51
C GLU A 39 -4.63 -46.70 28.93
N GLY A 40 -4.65 -47.69 29.83
CA GLY A 40 -4.37 -47.47 31.27
C GLY A 40 -5.44 -46.65 31.97
N LYS A 41 -6.57 -46.34 31.31
CA LYS A 41 -7.69 -45.54 31.87
C LYS A 41 -7.23 -44.24 32.53
N LYS A 42 -6.20 -43.62 31.96
CA LYS A 42 -5.56 -42.41 32.48
C LYS A 42 -5.49 -41.37 31.39
N VAL A 43 -5.84 -40.13 31.72
CA VAL A 43 -5.68 -38.97 30.83
C VAL A 43 -4.51 -38.13 31.35
N VAL A 44 -3.59 -37.80 30.48
CA VAL A 44 -2.39 -36.99 30.77
C VAL A 44 -2.34 -35.83 29.81
N VAL A 45 -2.34 -34.61 30.36
CA VAL A 45 -2.16 -33.37 29.55
C VAL A 45 -0.70 -32.96 29.69
N ARG A 46 -0.02 -32.88 28.55
CA ARG A 46 1.40 -32.49 28.46
C ARG A 46 1.71 -31.81 27.14
N THR A 47 2.87 -31.25 27.00
CA THR A 47 3.40 -30.87 25.67
C THR A 47 3.88 -32.12 24.93
N ALA A 48 3.85 -32.04 23.60
CA ALA A 48 4.31 -33.14 22.76
C ALA A 48 5.81 -33.39 22.90
N GLU A 49 6.23 -34.65 22.72
CA GLU A 49 7.63 -35.03 22.67
C GLU A 49 8.23 -34.75 21.28
N LYS A 50 9.55 -34.73 21.21
CA LYS A 50 10.24 -34.52 19.93
C LYS A 50 9.94 -35.69 18.97
N GLU A 51 9.60 -35.37 17.73
CA GLU A 51 9.28 -36.34 16.67
C GLU A 51 8.02 -37.19 16.95
N GLU A 52 7.20 -36.77 17.93
CA GLU A 52 5.95 -37.43 18.24
C GLU A 52 4.92 -37.23 17.11
N LYS A 53 4.18 -38.28 16.77
CA LYS A 53 3.20 -38.26 15.67
C LYS A 53 1.80 -38.58 16.15
N LEU A 54 0.83 -37.96 15.52
CA LEU A 54 -0.58 -38.21 15.75
C LEU A 54 -1.34 -38.38 14.43
N LEU A 55 -2.06 -39.47 14.28
CA LEU A 55 -3.03 -39.64 13.20
C LEU A 55 -4.34 -38.95 13.61
N THR A 56 -4.68 -37.88 12.92
CA THR A 56 -5.84 -37.04 13.22
C THR A 56 -7.13 -37.54 12.55
N LEU A 57 -8.30 -37.02 12.96
CA LEU A 57 -9.63 -37.43 12.48
C LEU A 57 -9.82 -37.28 10.96
N ASP A 58 -9.07 -36.43 10.30
CA ASP A 58 -9.05 -36.28 8.85
C ASP A 58 -8.19 -37.31 8.11
N GLY A 59 -7.61 -38.27 8.83
CA GLY A 59 -6.76 -39.32 8.27
C GLY A 59 -5.33 -38.89 7.95
N VAL A 60 -4.90 -37.71 8.38
CA VAL A 60 -3.55 -37.19 8.14
C VAL A 60 -2.65 -37.46 9.34
N GLU A 61 -1.48 -38.06 9.11
CA GLU A 61 -0.44 -38.21 10.13
C GLU A 61 0.32 -36.88 10.26
N ARG A 62 0.30 -36.30 11.46
CA ARG A 62 0.95 -35.03 11.77
C ARG A 62 2.12 -35.25 12.72
N GLU A 63 3.26 -34.69 12.39
CA GLU A 63 4.39 -34.56 13.29
C GLU A 63 4.15 -33.37 14.22
N LEU A 64 4.14 -33.64 15.53
CA LEU A 64 3.85 -32.66 16.56
C LEU A 64 5.11 -31.84 16.92
N HIS A 65 4.90 -30.61 17.28
CA HIS A 65 5.95 -29.73 17.76
C HIS A 65 6.00 -29.77 19.30
N THR A 66 7.18 -29.63 19.89
CA THR A 66 7.39 -29.69 21.35
C THR A 66 6.62 -28.61 22.15
N GLU A 67 6.10 -27.59 21.50
CA GLU A 67 5.20 -26.59 22.10
C GLU A 67 3.72 -26.95 21.97
N ASP A 68 3.38 -27.97 21.19
CA ASP A 68 1.98 -28.36 21.01
C ASP A 68 1.48 -29.05 22.28
N LEU A 69 0.34 -28.57 22.79
CA LEU A 69 -0.32 -29.22 23.93
C LEU A 69 -1.12 -30.42 23.42
N VAL A 70 -0.94 -31.55 24.06
CA VAL A 70 -1.61 -32.81 23.72
C VAL A 70 -2.30 -33.42 24.93
N ILE A 71 -3.42 -34.07 24.65
CA ILE A 71 -4.10 -34.93 25.61
C ILE A 71 -3.75 -36.38 25.25
N CYS A 72 -3.15 -37.10 26.19
CA CYS A 72 -2.61 -38.43 26.02
C CYS A 72 -3.34 -39.42 26.91
N ASP A 73 -3.30 -40.69 26.55
CA ASP A 73 -3.49 -41.78 27.48
C ASP A 73 -2.17 -42.14 28.18
N SER A 74 -2.04 -43.33 28.75
CA SER A 74 -0.81 -43.75 29.42
C SER A 74 0.37 -44.01 28.46
N LYS A 75 0.15 -44.08 27.16
CA LYS A 75 1.16 -44.47 26.15
C LYS A 75 1.34 -43.47 25.01
N LYS A 76 0.27 -42.86 24.50
CA LYS A 76 0.30 -42.08 23.25
C LYS A 76 -0.64 -40.90 23.29
N PRO A 77 -0.43 -39.90 22.40
CA PRO A 77 -1.34 -38.79 22.25
C PRO A 77 -2.69 -39.23 21.64
N MET A 78 -3.77 -38.72 22.18
CA MET A 78 -5.14 -38.95 21.73
C MET A 78 -5.70 -37.78 20.92
N CYS A 79 -5.31 -36.54 21.24
CA CYS A 79 -5.70 -35.36 20.46
C CYS A 79 -4.72 -34.22 20.66
N ILE A 80 -4.76 -33.27 19.75
CA ILE A 80 -4.13 -31.95 19.90
C ILE A 80 -5.10 -31.07 20.70
N ALA A 81 -4.72 -30.72 21.90
CA ALA A 81 -5.59 -30.04 22.88
C ALA A 81 -6.19 -28.76 22.34
N GLY A 82 -7.52 -28.68 22.34
CA GLY A 82 -8.26 -27.52 21.87
C GLY A 82 -8.23 -27.27 20.34
N VAL A 83 -7.57 -28.13 19.56
CA VAL A 83 -7.41 -27.95 18.11
C VAL A 83 -8.10 -29.07 17.35
N PHE A 84 -7.65 -30.34 17.51
CA PHE A 84 -8.18 -31.43 16.68
C PHE A 84 -8.03 -32.80 17.31
N GLY A 85 -9.07 -33.62 17.17
CA GLY A 85 -9.09 -34.99 17.71
C GLY A 85 -8.22 -35.98 16.94
N GLY A 86 -7.76 -37.01 17.61
CA GLY A 86 -7.09 -38.14 16.99
C GLY A 86 -8.07 -39.24 16.56
N LEU A 87 -7.71 -39.94 15.51
CA LEU A 87 -8.59 -40.97 14.90
C LEU A 87 -8.84 -42.17 15.82
N HIS A 88 -7.84 -42.60 16.57
CA HIS A 88 -7.92 -43.84 17.34
C HIS A 88 -8.76 -43.75 18.61
N SER A 89 -8.85 -42.58 19.22
CA SER A 89 -9.60 -42.36 20.45
C SER A 89 -11.03 -41.86 20.26
N GLY A 90 -11.43 -41.63 18.99
CA GLY A 90 -12.73 -41.10 18.64
C GLY A 90 -13.88 -42.10 18.91
N VAL A 91 -15.08 -41.54 19.15
CA VAL A 91 -16.34 -42.26 19.33
C VAL A 91 -16.78 -42.88 18.01
N THR A 92 -17.24 -44.12 18.06
CA THR A 92 -17.75 -44.86 16.91
C THR A 92 -19.16 -45.43 17.22
N GLU A 93 -19.78 -46.07 16.24
CA GLU A 93 -21.08 -46.72 16.44
C GLU A 93 -21.08 -47.83 17.50
N ASN A 94 -19.91 -48.44 17.76
CA ASN A 94 -19.70 -49.50 18.74
C ASN A 94 -19.36 -49.00 20.15
N THR A 95 -19.21 -47.67 20.34
CA THR A 95 -18.83 -47.07 21.61
C THR A 95 -19.99 -47.19 22.61
N THR A 96 -19.71 -47.80 23.74
CA THR A 96 -20.67 -47.98 24.85
C THR A 96 -20.38 -47.13 26.05
N SER A 97 -19.12 -46.72 26.21
CA SER A 97 -18.67 -45.87 27.32
C SER A 97 -17.93 -44.66 26.78
N VAL A 98 -18.29 -43.46 27.24
CA VAL A 98 -17.74 -42.19 26.74
C VAL A 98 -17.11 -41.40 27.89
N LEU A 99 -15.92 -40.92 27.70
CA LEU A 99 -15.31 -39.87 28.53
C LEU A 99 -15.51 -38.53 27.86
N ILE A 100 -16.18 -37.60 28.54
CA ILE A 100 -16.38 -36.23 28.04
C ILE A 100 -15.35 -35.32 28.68
N GLU A 101 -14.62 -34.62 27.84
CA GLU A 101 -13.68 -33.55 28.22
C GLU A 101 -14.36 -32.20 28.09
N SER A 102 -14.20 -31.38 29.12
CA SER A 102 -14.50 -29.94 29.09
C SER A 102 -13.31 -29.22 29.70
N ALA A 103 -12.59 -28.45 28.89
CA ALA A 103 -11.33 -27.89 29.32
C ALA A 103 -11.21 -26.39 28.99
N TYR A 104 -10.28 -25.74 29.67
CA TYR A 104 -9.75 -24.43 29.30
C TYR A 104 -8.31 -24.60 28.86
N PHE A 105 -7.95 -24.04 27.73
CA PHE A 105 -6.59 -24.04 27.20
C PHE A 105 -6.08 -22.63 27.00
N ASP A 106 -4.77 -22.43 27.16
CA ASP A 106 -4.15 -21.15 26.89
C ASP A 106 -4.38 -20.70 25.42
N PRO A 107 -5.00 -19.55 25.20
CA PRO A 107 -5.37 -19.08 23.86
C PRO A 107 -4.19 -18.93 22.92
N VAL A 108 -3.01 -18.53 23.44
CA VAL A 108 -1.79 -18.32 22.65
C VAL A 108 -1.23 -19.65 22.17
N SER A 109 -1.24 -20.67 23.06
CA SER A 109 -0.80 -22.02 22.72
C SER A 109 -1.68 -22.61 21.62
N VAL A 110 -3.01 -22.57 21.77
CA VAL A 110 -3.94 -23.08 20.76
C VAL A 110 -3.78 -22.37 19.42
N ARG A 111 -3.64 -21.03 19.41
CA ARG A 111 -3.44 -20.25 18.19
C ARG A 111 -2.16 -20.62 17.45
N LYS A 112 -1.04 -20.77 18.18
CA LYS A 112 0.25 -21.16 17.59
C LYS A 112 0.15 -22.55 16.95
N THR A 113 -0.42 -23.51 17.67
CA THR A 113 -0.60 -24.89 17.23
C THR A 113 -1.54 -25.00 16.02
N SER A 114 -2.70 -24.39 16.09
CA SER A 114 -3.69 -24.32 15.00
C SER A 114 -3.05 -23.77 13.72
N LYS A 115 -2.32 -22.66 13.81
CA LYS A 115 -1.61 -22.05 12.68
C LYS A 115 -0.50 -22.93 12.12
N ARG A 116 0.27 -23.57 13.00
CA ARG A 116 1.41 -24.46 12.63
C ARG A 116 0.94 -25.66 11.79
N HIS A 117 -0.17 -26.27 12.20
CA HIS A 117 -0.73 -27.43 11.51
C HIS A 117 -1.75 -27.08 10.40
N GLY A 118 -2.06 -25.79 10.20
CA GLY A 118 -3.09 -25.35 9.25
C GLY A 118 -4.51 -25.84 9.60
N LEU A 119 -4.79 -26.07 10.88
CA LEU A 119 -6.05 -26.60 11.39
C LEU A 119 -6.93 -25.47 11.96
N HIS A 120 -7.96 -25.09 11.20
CA HIS A 120 -8.95 -24.11 11.63
C HIS A 120 -10.27 -24.81 11.92
N THR A 121 -10.52 -25.10 13.19
CA THR A 121 -11.74 -25.78 13.65
C THR A 121 -12.60 -24.85 14.48
N ASP A 122 -13.88 -25.20 14.66
CA ASP A 122 -14.80 -24.48 15.54
C ASP A 122 -14.32 -24.44 16.99
N ALA A 123 -13.60 -25.45 17.43
CA ALA A 123 -12.97 -25.49 18.75
C ALA A 123 -11.77 -24.55 18.82
N SER A 124 -10.81 -24.66 17.89
CA SER A 124 -9.62 -23.80 17.88
C SER A 124 -10.00 -22.32 17.75
N PHE A 125 -11.00 -22.00 16.94
CA PHE A 125 -11.51 -20.64 16.78
C PHE A 125 -11.98 -20.00 18.12
N ARG A 126 -12.60 -20.81 19.00
CA ARG A 126 -13.06 -20.33 20.30
C ARG A 126 -11.94 -20.27 21.31
N PHE A 127 -11.16 -21.34 21.43
CA PHE A 127 -10.05 -21.37 22.39
C PHE A 127 -8.99 -20.30 22.11
N GLU A 128 -8.64 -20.06 20.85
CA GLU A 128 -7.64 -19.04 20.51
C GLU A 128 -8.07 -17.59 20.81
N ARG A 129 -9.38 -17.37 21.00
CA ARG A 129 -9.96 -16.08 21.40
C ARG A 129 -10.26 -15.99 22.88
N GLY A 130 -10.12 -17.11 23.58
CA GLY A 130 -10.48 -17.25 24.98
C GLY A 130 -11.92 -17.72 25.19
N VAL A 131 -12.10 -18.72 26.01
CA VAL A 131 -13.39 -19.20 26.48
C VAL A 131 -13.57 -18.84 27.95
N ASP A 132 -14.81 -18.88 28.43
CA ASP A 132 -15.07 -18.65 29.85
C ASP A 132 -14.69 -19.88 30.67
N ILE A 133 -13.67 -19.74 31.51
CA ILE A 133 -13.19 -20.82 32.37
C ILE A 133 -14.25 -21.40 33.29
N ASN A 134 -15.22 -20.57 33.75
CA ASN A 134 -16.30 -20.97 34.63
C ASN A 134 -17.41 -21.76 33.90
N THR A 135 -17.41 -21.72 32.56
CA THR A 135 -18.41 -22.47 31.79
C THR A 135 -18.03 -23.96 31.62
N CYS A 136 -16.78 -24.35 31.87
CA CYS A 136 -16.32 -25.73 31.72
C CYS A 136 -17.19 -26.76 32.43
N GLU A 137 -17.46 -26.54 33.73
CA GLU A 137 -18.28 -27.43 34.57
C GLU A 137 -19.73 -27.44 34.10
N ILE A 138 -20.28 -26.25 33.83
CA ILE A 138 -21.70 -26.07 33.40
C ILE A 138 -21.92 -26.80 32.07
N ALA A 139 -20.99 -26.66 31.12
CA ALA A 139 -21.06 -27.31 29.81
C ALA A 139 -21.00 -28.83 29.93
N LEU A 140 -20.11 -29.35 30.77
CA LEU A 140 -19.95 -30.78 31.02
C LEU A 140 -21.25 -31.38 31.65
N LYS A 141 -21.80 -30.75 32.68
CA LYS A 141 -23.07 -31.18 33.33
C LYS A 141 -24.23 -31.16 32.33
N ARG A 142 -24.30 -30.11 31.49
CA ARG A 142 -25.34 -30.00 30.45
C ARG A 142 -25.20 -31.07 29.41
N ALA A 143 -23.98 -31.40 28.95
CA ALA A 143 -23.75 -32.48 28.02
C ALA A 143 -24.15 -33.83 28.61
N ALA A 144 -23.83 -34.11 29.86
CA ALA A 144 -24.21 -35.33 30.55
C ALA A 144 -25.74 -35.49 30.63
N ILE A 145 -26.47 -34.42 30.94
CA ILE A 145 -27.95 -34.44 30.95
C ILE A 145 -28.51 -34.74 29.58
N ILE A 146 -28.02 -34.06 28.54
CA ILE A 146 -28.49 -34.28 27.17
C ILE A 146 -28.18 -35.70 26.69
N LEU A 147 -26.98 -36.22 26.93
CA LEU A 147 -26.61 -37.58 26.55
C LEU A 147 -27.45 -38.64 27.29
N LYS A 148 -27.78 -38.42 28.55
CA LYS A 148 -28.70 -39.29 29.28
C LYS A 148 -30.07 -39.36 28.59
N GLU A 149 -30.57 -38.22 28.12
CA GLU A 149 -31.88 -38.15 27.44
C GLU A 149 -31.88 -38.79 26.04
N ILE A 150 -30.84 -38.52 25.24
CA ILE A 150 -30.84 -38.92 23.80
C ILE A 150 -30.13 -40.23 23.53
N ALA A 151 -29.24 -40.69 24.40
CA ALA A 151 -28.51 -41.93 24.26
C ALA A 151 -28.96 -43.04 25.25
N GLY A 152 -29.85 -42.71 26.22
CA GLY A 152 -30.27 -43.64 27.23
C GLY A 152 -29.20 -44.08 28.21
N GLY A 153 -28.06 -43.34 28.25
CA GLY A 153 -26.92 -43.66 29.09
C GLY A 153 -27.11 -43.29 30.57
N THR A 154 -26.20 -43.77 31.40
CA THR A 154 -26.11 -43.40 32.84
C THR A 154 -24.77 -42.77 33.10
N VAL A 155 -24.75 -41.77 34.00
CA VAL A 155 -23.50 -41.17 34.51
C VAL A 155 -22.90 -42.19 35.48
N SER A 156 -21.68 -42.66 35.19
CA SER A 156 -21.02 -43.75 35.90
C SER A 156 -19.98 -43.29 36.94
N SER A 157 -19.65 -42.03 36.98
CA SER A 157 -18.70 -41.47 37.95
C SER A 157 -19.08 -40.05 38.34
N ASP A 158 -18.53 -39.57 39.45
CA ASP A 158 -18.55 -38.14 39.77
C ASP A 158 -17.70 -37.35 38.78
N LEU A 159 -17.91 -36.03 38.74
CA LEU A 159 -17.09 -35.09 38.01
C LEU A 159 -15.65 -35.10 38.57
N ILE A 160 -14.66 -35.27 37.71
CA ILE A 160 -13.26 -35.18 38.08
C ILE A 160 -12.72 -33.88 37.51
N GLU A 161 -12.24 -33.01 38.39
CA GLU A 161 -11.66 -31.74 38.00
C GLU A 161 -10.17 -31.69 38.37
N SER A 162 -9.41 -31.10 37.47
CA SER A 162 -8.01 -30.72 37.72
C SER A 162 -7.86 -29.23 37.42
N TYR A 163 -7.88 -28.43 38.47
CA TYR A 163 -7.77 -26.96 38.39
C TYR A 163 -6.70 -26.48 39.38
N PRO A 164 -5.39 -26.72 39.03
CA PRO A 164 -4.29 -26.53 39.99
C PRO A 164 -4.05 -25.06 40.36
N LYS A 165 -4.47 -24.12 39.53
CA LYS A 165 -4.34 -22.68 39.81
C LYS A 165 -5.62 -21.98 39.36
N GLU A 166 -6.40 -21.55 40.35
CA GLU A 166 -7.59 -20.76 40.08
C GLU A 166 -7.24 -19.45 39.38
N ALA A 167 -8.00 -19.13 38.34
CA ALA A 167 -7.87 -17.84 37.65
C ALA A 167 -8.41 -16.72 38.57
N GLU A 168 -7.57 -15.76 38.87
CA GLU A 168 -7.98 -14.57 39.60
C GLU A 168 -8.89 -13.71 38.72
N PRO A 169 -10.05 -13.27 39.20
CA PRO A 169 -10.93 -12.39 38.47
C PRO A 169 -10.25 -11.02 38.24
N ILE A 170 -10.37 -10.50 37.04
CA ILE A 170 -9.82 -9.19 36.67
C ILE A 170 -10.60 -8.11 37.43
N SER A 171 -9.91 -7.39 38.32
CA SER A 171 -10.45 -6.26 39.07
C SER A 171 -9.89 -4.96 38.52
N LEU A 172 -10.78 -4.02 38.19
CA LEU A 172 -10.41 -2.73 37.58
C LEU A 172 -11.04 -1.58 38.39
N PHE A 173 -10.44 -0.41 38.27
CA PHE A 173 -11.02 0.83 38.80
C PHE A 173 -11.38 1.74 37.63
N LEU A 174 -12.68 2.06 37.51
CA LEU A 174 -13.17 3.03 36.53
C LEU A 174 -13.17 4.42 37.17
N ASN A 175 -12.31 5.31 36.71
CA ASN A 175 -12.24 6.69 37.18
C ASN A 175 -13.20 7.58 36.38
N TYR A 176 -14.12 8.27 37.09
CA TYR A 176 -15.10 9.17 36.47
C TYR A 176 -14.45 10.35 35.73
N ALA A 177 -13.34 10.89 36.25
CA ALA A 177 -12.64 11.97 35.56
C ALA A 177 -12.04 11.51 34.23
N THR A 178 -11.49 10.28 34.16
CA THR A 178 -10.99 9.68 32.91
C THR A 178 -12.14 9.43 31.93
N LEU A 179 -13.24 8.84 32.42
CA LEU A 179 -14.43 8.60 31.60
C LEU A 179 -14.97 9.89 30.97
N ASN A 180 -15.19 10.94 31.80
CA ASN A 180 -15.72 12.22 31.34
C ASN A 180 -14.77 12.94 30.39
N ARG A 181 -13.46 12.86 30.66
CA ARG A 181 -12.44 13.43 29.75
C ARG A 181 -12.46 12.78 28.38
N ILE A 182 -12.64 11.47 28.31
CA ILE A 182 -12.72 10.73 27.04
C ILE A 182 -14.05 10.98 26.35
N ALA A 183 -15.15 11.02 27.10
CA ALA A 183 -16.47 11.38 26.58
C ALA A 183 -16.53 12.82 26.04
N GLY A 184 -15.71 13.72 26.61
CA GLY A 184 -15.85 15.16 26.36
C GLY A 184 -17.09 15.79 27.01
N ALA A 185 -17.79 15.03 27.84
CA ALA A 185 -18.99 15.44 28.55
C ALA A 185 -19.10 14.69 29.92
N GLU A 186 -19.82 15.24 30.85
CA GLU A 186 -20.09 14.57 32.12
C GLU A 186 -21.24 13.56 31.96
N LEU A 187 -20.98 12.29 32.23
CA LEU A 187 -21.99 11.24 32.25
C LEU A 187 -22.55 11.04 33.65
N PRO A 188 -23.88 10.84 33.80
CA PRO A 188 -24.50 10.58 35.11
C PRO A 188 -23.94 9.30 35.75
N LYS A 189 -23.36 9.40 36.94
CA LYS A 189 -22.71 8.30 37.68
C LYS A 189 -23.62 7.09 37.84
N ASP A 190 -24.89 7.32 38.22
CA ASP A 190 -25.87 6.23 38.37
C ASP A 190 -26.15 5.51 37.05
N HIS A 191 -26.15 6.23 35.93
CA HIS A 191 -26.36 5.62 34.61
C HIS A 191 -25.16 4.74 34.24
N VAL A 192 -23.93 5.23 34.43
CA VAL A 192 -22.69 4.46 34.21
C VAL A 192 -22.68 3.18 35.05
N LYS A 193 -23.00 3.29 36.34
CA LYS A 193 -23.10 2.13 37.25
C LYS A 193 -24.14 1.12 36.76
N ASN A 194 -25.34 1.60 36.41
CA ASN A 194 -26.40 0.73 35.92
C ASN A 194 -26.01 -0.01 34.63
N ILE A 195 -25.35 0.66 33.70
CA ILE A 195 -24.81 0.03 32.47
C ILE A 195 -23.89 -1.14 32.83
N LEU A 196 -22.92 -0.90 33.73
CA LEU A 196 -21.97 -1.93 34.13
C LEU A 196 -22.65 -3.10 34.84
N VAL A 197 -23.61 -2.84 35.71
CA VAL A 197 -24.41 -3.88 36.40
C VAL A 197 -25.21 -4.71 35.39
N HIS A 198 -25.83 -4.10 34.38
CA HIS A 198 -26.55 -4.82 33.32
C HIS A 198 -25.64 -5.62 32.40
N LEU A 199 -24.37 -5.20 32.29
CA LEU A 199 -23.32 -5.97 31.61
C LEU A 199 -22.65 -7.01 32.54
N GLU A 200 -23.26 -7.28 33.71
CA GLU A 200 -22.82 -8.26 34.71
C GLU A 200 -21.45 -7.97 35.36
N PHE A 201 -20.95 -6.72 35.26
CA PHE A 201 -19.80 -6.30 36.06
C PHE A 201 -20.18 -6.22 37.52
N LYS A 202 -19.43 -6.88 38.41
CA LYS A 202 -19.67 -6.84 39.83
C LYS A 202 -19.03 -5.58 40.43
N VAL A 203 -19.84 -4.67 40.94
CA VAL A 203 -19.37 -3.48 41.68
C VAL A 203 -18.92 -3.89 43.06
N LEU A 204 -17.64 -3.68 43.38
CA LEU A 204 -17.06 -3.96 44.72
C LEU A 204 -17.20 -2.77 45.66
N ASN A 205 -16.88 -1.59 45.15
CA ASN A 205 -16.95 -0.35 45.90
C ASN A 205 -17.29 0.82 44.97
N GLU A 206 -17.83 1.85 45.60
CA GLU A 206 -18.19 3.10 44.94
C GLU A 206 -17.60 4.26 45.72
N THR A 207 -16.99 5.20 45.04
CA THR A 207 -16.40 6.41 45.62
C THR A 207 -16.78 7.62 44.76
N GLU A 208 -16.53 8.83 45.27
CA GLU A 208 -16.69 10.05 44.46
C GLU A 208 -15.79 10.06 43.23
N ALA A 209 -14.65 9.38 43.27
CA ALA A 209 -13.68 9.33 42.17
C ALA A 209 -14.00 8.26 41.10
N GLY A 210 -14.74 7.20 41.46
CA GLY A 210 -15.03 6.12 40.53
C GLY A 210 -15.55 4.84 41.17
N LEU A 211 -15.59 3.79 40.35
CA LEU A 211 -16.09 2.45 40.69
C LEU A 211 -14.97 1.41 40.67
N GLY A 212 -14.85 0.67 41.76
CA GLY A 212 -14.08 -0.60 41.73
C GLY A 212 -14.98 -1.73 41.24
N ILE A 213 -14.58 -2.42 40.19
CA ILE A 213 -15.39 -3.43 39.51
C ILE A 213 -14.62 -4.71 39.31
N VAL A 214 -15.33 -5.83 39.20
CA VAL A 214 -14.81 -7.11 38.76
C VAL A 214 -15.42 -7.42 37.40
N VAL A 215 -14.55 -7.76 36.48
CA VAL A 215 -14.93 -8.13 35.09
C VAL A 215 -15.48 -9.56 35.07
N PRO A 216 -16.61 -9.83 34.41
CA PRO A 216 -17.10 -11.20 34.20
C PRO A 216 -16.06 -12.05 33.44
N THR A 217 -15.91 -13.31 33.85
CA THR A 217 -14.87 -14.21 33.30
C THR A 217 -15.03 -14.53 31.81
N TYR A 218 -16.23 -14.37 31.26
CA TYR A 218 -16.47 -14.53 29.82
C TYR A 218 -16.05 -13.31 28.99
N ARG A 219 -15.71 -12.17 29.61
CA ARG A 219 -15.23 -10.96 28.94
C ARG A 219 -13.70 -10.95 28.90
N ASN A 220 -13.15 -11.81 28.07
CA ASN A 220 -11.69 -11.91 27.87
C ASN A 220 -11.06 -10.68 27.18
N ASP A 221 -11.90 -9.84 26.60
CA ASP A 221 -11.56 -8.61 25.89
C ASP A 221 -11.40 -7.40 26.83
N VAL A 222 -12.00 -7.44 28.03
CA VAL A 222 -11.97 -6.33 28.98
C VAL A 222 -10.87 -6.54 30.01
N THR A 223 -9.73 -5.91 29.80
CA THR A 223 -8.53 -6.08 30.64
C THR A 223 -8.02 -4.77 31.24
N ARG A 224 -8.50 -3.62 30.77
CA ARG A 224 -8.05 -2.28 31.16
C ARG A 224 -9.24 -1.35 31.40
N GLU A 225 -8.99 -0.23 32.08
CA GLU A 225 -9.98 0.81 32.32
C GLU A 225 -10.64 1.32 31.02
N ILE A 226 -9.84 1.49 29.97
CA ILE A 226 -10.35 1.99 28.67
C ILE A 226 -11.34 1.03 28.03
N ASP A 227 -11.16 -0.28 28.22
CA ASP A 227 -12.06 -1.29 27.69
C ASP A 227 -13.43 -1.22 28.41
N VAL A 228 -13.42 -0.89 29.71
CA VAL A 228 -14.65 -0.64 30.48
C VAL A 228 -15.36 0.64 30.01
N ILE A 229 -14.59 1.69 29.71
CA ILE A 229 -15.12 2.94 29.17
C ILE A 229 -15.78 2.70 27.80
N GLU A 230 -15.18 1.88 26.96
CA GLU A 230 -15.75 1.48 25.66
C GLU A 230 -17.11 0.79 25.84
N GLU A 231 -17.23 -0.14 26.80
CA GLU A 231 -18.48 -0.81 27.10
C GLU A 231 -19.57 0.16 27.60
N VAL A 232 -19.20 1.11 28.43
CA VAL A 232 -20.11 2.17 28.84
C VAL A 232 -20.61 2.96 27.65
N PHE A 233 -19.72 3.40 26.75
CA PHE A 233 -20.10 4.18 25.57
C PHE A 233 -20.93 3.38 24.56
N ARG A 234 -20.64 2.10 24.42
CA ARG A 234 -21.39 1.20 23.53
C ARG A 234 -22.86 1.09 23.95
N VAL A 235 -23.13 1.00 25.26
CA VAL A 235 -24.49 0.89 25.78
C VAL A 235 -25.15 2.26 25.93
N TYR A 236 -24.41 3.27 26.38
CA TYR A 236 -24.90 4.65 26.46
C TYR A 236 -25.30 5.18 25.07
N GLY A 237 -24.56 4.77 24.04
CA GLY A 237 -24.71 5.19 22.66
C GLY A 237 -23.81 6.38 22.31
N TYR A 238 -22.87 6.16 21.41
CA TYR A 238 -21.93 7.20 20.93
C TYR A 238 -22.65 8.43 20.39
N ASN A 239 -23.82 8.27 19.76
CA ASN A 239 -24.61 9.38 19.23
C ASN A 239 -25.28 10.25 20.33
N ASN A 240 -25.33 9.76 21.55
CA ASN A 240 -25.87 10.52 22.69
C ASN A 240 -24.81 11.40 23.37
N ILE A 241 -23.53 11.23 22.99
CA ILE A 241 -22.44 12.07 23.48
C ILE A 241 -22.46 13.39 22.72
N PRO A 242 -22.61 14.54 23.41
CA PRO A 242 -22.66 15.83 22.71
C PRO A 242 -21.32 16.17 22.05
N ILE A 243 -21.39 16.56 20.81
CA ILE A 243 -20.21 17.09 20.08
C ILE A 243 -20.04 18.55 20.49
N PRO A 244 -18.88 18.96 21.02
CA PRO A 244 -18.67 20.36 21.40
C PRO A 244 -18.68 21.25 20.14
N GLU A 245 -19.35 22.40 20.23
CA GLU A 245 -19.38 23.39 19.14
C GLU A 245 -18.00 23.99 18.85
N LYS A 246 -17.11 23.95 19.81
CA LYS A 246 -15.75 24.49 19.72
C LYS A 246 -14.74 23.49 20.26
N PHE A 247 -13.64 23.32 19.54
CA PHE A 247 -12.48 22.65 20.08
C PHE A 247 -11.25 23.57 20.01
N SER A 248 -10.35 23.44 20.98
CA SER A 248 -9.12 24.23 21.06
C SER A 248 -7.92 23.33 20.78
N TYR A 249 -7.04 23.77 19.95
CA TYR A 249 -5.76 23.10 19.70
C TYR A 249 -4.62 24.12 19.60
N THR A 250 -3.44 23.70 19.98
CA THR A 250 -2.25 24.51 19.79
C THR A 250 -1.81 24.38 18.33
N HIS A 251 -1.81 25.48 17.61
CA HIS A 251 -1.32 25.51 16.23
C HIS A 251 0.17 25.22 16.24
N ALA A 252 0.57 24.06 15.74
CA ALA A 252 1.97 23.77 15.51
C ALA A 252 2.44 24.61 14.30
N SER A 253 3.40 25.49 14.51
CA SER A 253 4.10 26.17 13.42
C SER A 253 5.06 25.19 12.74
N SER A 254 4.51 24.14 12.11
CA SER A 254 5.34 23.35 11.20
C SER A 254 5.43 24.11 9.87
N ALA A 255 6.62 24.34 9.39
CA ALA A 255 6.81 24.61 7.96
C ALA A 255 6.06 23.49 7.23
N GLY A 256 5.04 23.83 6.42
CA GLY A 256 4.26 22.86 5.67
C GLY A 256 5.18 21.92 4.93
N ASN A 257 4.75 20.70 4.67
CA ASN A 257 5.55 19.77 3.88
C ASN A 257 5.71 20.32 2.45
N GLN A 258 6.80 21.02 2.22
CA GLN A 258 7.10 21.71 0.96
C GLN A 258 7.09 20.72 -0.22
N ASN A 259 7.55 19.49 0.00
CA ASN A 259 7.49 18.43 -1.01
C ASN A 259 6.05 18.14 -1.45
N LEU A 260 5.12 17.98 -0.51
CA LEU A 260 3.71 17.71 -0.82
C LEU A 260 3.07 18.90 -1.56
N THR A 261 3.43 20.13 -1.20
CA THR A 261 2.95 21.33 -1.89
C THR A 261 3.37 21.33 -3.36
N PHE A 262 4.64 21.07 -3.64
CA PHE A 262 5.15 21.00 -5.01
C PHE A 262 4.56 19.80 -5.79
N GLN A 263 4.36 18.66 -5.14
CA GLN A 263 3.66 17.53 -5.79
C GLN A 263 2.26 17.91 -6.23
N ASN A 264 1.50 18.56 -5.36
CA ASN A 264 0.14 19.00 -5.68
C ASN A 264 0.14 20.03 -6.82
N GLU A 265 1.03 21.02 -6.80
CA GLU A 265 1.16 22.00 -7.87
C GLU A 265 1.51 21.38 -9.23
N VAL A 266 2.36 20.36 -9.23
CA VAL A 266 2.72 19.59 -10.44
C VAL A 266 1.55 18.71 -10.88
N SER A 267 0.89 18.03 -9.95
CA SER A 267 -0.31 17.22 -10.25
C SER A 267 -1.42 18.05 -10.86
N ASP A 268 -1.73 19.20 -10.26
CA ASP A 268 -2.75 20.13 -10.76
C ASP A 268 -2.43 20.61 -12.19
N HIS A 269 -1.15 20.90 -12.46
CA HIS A 269 -0.72 21.27 -13.80
C HIS A 269 -0.87 20.12 -14.81
N LEU A 270 -0.50 18.91 -14.44
CA LEU A 270 -0.62 17.73 -15.31
C LEU A 270 -2.11 17.42 -15.57
N VAL A 271 -2.95 17.46 -14.54
CA VAL A 271 -4.40 17.24 -14.68
C VAL A 271 -5.02 18.31 -15.59
N ALA A 272 -4.66 19.59 -15.41
CA ALA A 272 -5.10 20.68 -16.30
C ALA A 272 -4.63 20.50 -17.76
N SER A 273 -3.50 19.78 -17.96
CA SER A 273 -2.97 19.43 -19.29
C SER A 273 -3.58 18.14 -19.87
N GLY A 274 -4.57 17.55 -19.19
CA GLY A 274 -5.30 16.36 -19.62
C GLY A 274 -4.63 15.03 -19.28
N TYR A 275 -3.70 15.02 -18.33
CA TYR A 275 -3.12 13.78 -17.78
C TYR A 275 -4.01 13.26 -16.64
N VAL A 276 -4.03 11.94 -16.48
CA VAL A 276 -4.75 11.24 -15.41
C VAL A 276 -3.73 10.67 -14.43
N GLU A 277 -3.90 10.97 -13.15
CA GLU A 277 -3.07 10.37 -12.10
C GLU A 277 -3.40 8.89 -11.94
N THR A 278 -2.37 8.06 -11.84
CA THR A 278 -2.48 6.64 -11.58
C THR A 278 -1.80 6.29 -10.27
N LEU A 279 -2.27 5.24 -9.64
CA LEU A 279 -1.71 4.72 -8.40
C LEU A 279 -1.51 3.22 -8.56
N SER A 280 -0.29 2.80 -8.82
CA SER A 280 0.06 1.41 -9.00
C SER A 280 0.63 0.80 -7.71
N ASN A 281 0.57 -0.55 -7.62
CA ASN A 281 1.16 -1.26 -6.50
C ASN A 281 2.69 -1.18 -6.54
N SER A 282 3.30 -0.91 -5.39
CA SER A 282 4.76 -0.97 -5.23
C SER A 282 5.30 -2.40 -5.15
N LEU A 283 4.41 -3.39 -4.94
CA LEU A 283 4.77 -4.80 -4.98
C LEU A 283 4.60 -5.34 -6.40
N THR A 284 5.54 -6.15 -6.82
CA THR A 284 5.59 -6.72 -8.17
C THR A 284 6.17 -8.13 -8.14
N LEU A 285 6.11 -8.81 -9.28
CA LEU A 285 6.84 -10.06 -9.51
C LEU A 285 8.34 -9.83 -9.29
N ALA A 286 9.04 -10.81 -8.73
CA ALA A 286 10.48 -10.74 -8.60
C ALA A 286 11.14 -10.56 -9.97
N SER A 287 12.05 -9.61 -10.03
CA SER A 287 12.88 -9.36 -11.22
C SER A 287 14.26 -10.00 -11.06
N ASN A 288 14.97 -10.20 -12.18
CA ASN A 288 16.37 -10.64 -12.16
C ASN A 288 17.35 -9.52 -11.76
N ASP A 289 16.85 -8.35 -11.34
CA ASP A 289 17.68 -7.26 -10.83
C ASP A 289 18.25 -7.65 -9.45
N SER A 290 19.56 -7.74 -9.35
CA SER A 290 20.28 -8.08 -8.12
C SER A 290 20.02 -7.10 -6.95
N ARG A 291 19.50 -5.91 -7.26
CA ARG A 291 19.12 -4.89 -6.27
C ARG A 291 17.70 -5.05 -5.75
N SER A 292 16.96 -6.05 -6.24
CA SER A 292 15.58 -6.31 -5.86
C SER A 292 15.44 -6.69 -4.38
N ILE A 293 14.40 -6.18 -3.72
CA ILE A 293 14.10 -6.49 -2.32
C ILE A 293 12.93 -7.46 -2.28
N LEU A 294 13.21 -8.70 -1.88
CA LEU A 294 12.19 -9.74 -1.75
C LEU A 294 11.48 -9.69 -0.40
N LEU A 295 10.18 -9.97 -0.40
CA LEU A 295 9.38 -10.11 0.80
C LEU A 295 9.51 -11.51 1.39
N LYS A 296 9.63 -11.61 2.72
CA LYS A 296 9.74 -12.90 3.42
C LYS A 296 8.44 -13.72 3.40
N ASN A 297 7.30 -13.06 3.30
CA ASN A 297 5.96 -13.65 3.42
C ASN A 297 5.00 -13.02 2.40
N ALA A 298 5.37 -13.04 1.13
CA ALA A 298 4.54 -12.53 0.06
C ALA A 298 3.17 -13.24 0.02
N LEU A 299 2.12 -12.50 -0.31
CA LEU A 299 0.76 -13.05 -0.43
C LEU A 299 0.59 -13.89 -1.70
N SER A 300 1.34 -13.59 -2.75
CA SER A 300 1.37 -14.33 -4.02
C SER A 300 2.70 -14.10 -4.72
N SER A 301 3.02 -14.93 -5.72
CA SER A 301 4.22 -14.78 -6.57
C SER A 301 4.24 -13.43 -7.31
N ASP A 302 3.07 -12.89 -7.67
CA ASP A 302 2.97 -11.62 -8.37
C ASP A 302 3.31 -10.40 -7.51
N LEU A 303 3.40 -10.58 -6.18
CA LEU A 303 3.61 -9.52 -5.18
C LEU A 303 4.78 -9.85 -4.24
N GLU A 304 5.80 -10.53 -4.73
CA GLU A 304 6.90 -11.03 -3.89
C GLU A 304 8.11 -10.09 -3.80
N SER A 305 8.16 -9.01 -4.60
CA SER A 305 9.26 -8.05 -4.63
C SER A 305 8.77 -6.61 -4.58
N LEU A 306 9.60 -5.72 -4.03
CA LEU A 306 9.44 -4.28 -4.21
C LEU A 306 9.94 -3.87 -5.60
N ARG A 307 9.20 -2.94 -6.26
CA ARG A 307 9.57 -2.45 -7.60
C ARG A 307 10.87 -1.68 -7.58
N THR A 308 11.75 -1.95 -8.54
CA THR A 308 13.02 -1.25 -8.75
C THR A 308 12.91 -0.13 -9.81
N GLU A 309 11.79 -0.05 -10.52
CA GLU A 309 11.53 0.94 -11.57
C GLU A 309 10.00 1.17 -11.71
N MET A 310 9.62 2.24 -12.39
CA MET A 310 8.20 2.62 -12.56
C MET A 310 7.63 2.30 -13.94
N PHE A 311 8.47 2.04 -14.93
CA PHE A 311 8.05 1.85 -16.32
C PHE A 311 7.10 0.68 -16.50
N SER A 312 7.37 -0.46 -15.87
CA SER A 312 6.51 -1.66 -15.96
C SER A 312 5.09 -1.39 -15.48
N SER A 313 4.93 -0.61 -14.42
CA SER A 313 3.61 -0.22 -13.89
C SER A 313 2.85 0.65 -14.88
N GLY A 314 3.52 1.66 -15.43
CA GLY A 314 2.94 2.57 -16.41
C GLY A 314 2.53 1.85 -17.69
N ILE A 315 3.43 1.02 -18.26
CA ILE A 315 3.14 0.25 -19.48
C ILE A 315 2.00 -0.75 -19.26
N LYS A 316 1.95 -1.45 -18.12
CA LYS A 316 0.83 -2.34 -17.76
C LYS A 316 -0.49 -1.57 -17.74
N THR A 317 -0.50 -0.37 -17.18
CA THR A 317 -1.69 0.50 -17.14
C THR A 317 -2.12 0.91 -18.55
N LEU A 318 -1.19 1.34 -19.40
CA LEU A 318 -1.49 1.68 -20.79
C LEU A 318 -2.00 0.47 -21.59
N ALA A 319 -1.34 -0.68 -21.46
CA ALA A 319 -1.73 -1.93 -22.14
C ALA A 319 -3.13 -2.41 -21.70
N TYR A 320 -3.42 -2.36 -20.40
CA TYR A 320 -4.73 -2.72 -19.84
C TYR A 320 -5.85 -1.89 -20.47
N ASN A 321 -5.65 -0.58 -20.59
CA ASN A 321 -6.65 0.34 -21.15
C ASN A 321 -6.72 0.22 -22.69
N ALA A 322 -5.59 0.09 -23.38
CA ALA A 322 -5.55 -0.08 -24.83
C ALA A 322 -6.31 -1.34 -25.28
N ASN A 323 -6.18 -2.44 -24.54
CA ASN A 323 -6.94 -3.68 -24.76
C ASN A 323 -8.45 -3.51 -24.56
N ARG A 324 -8.89 -2.41 -23.90
CA ARG A 324 -10.29 -2.01 -23.71
C ARG A 324 -10.70 -0.87 -24.63
N GLN A 325 -9.98 -0.69 -25.72
CA GLN A 325 -10.25 0.33 -26.75
C GLN A 325 -9.98 1.78 -26.32
N GLN A 326 -9.36 1.99 -25.16
CA GLN A 326 -8.88 3.30 -24.71
C GLN A 326 -7.43 3.48 -25.17
N LYS A 327 -7.25 3.99 -26.40
CA LYS A 327 -5.94 4.04 -27.07
C LYS A 327 -5.22 5.38 -26.88
N ASP A 328 -5.95 6.46 -26.62
CA ASP A 328 -5.42 7.81 -26.45
C ASP A 328 -5.32 8.12 -24.96
N LEU A 329 -4.13 7.93 -24.38
CA LEU A 329 -3.94 8.01 -22.95
C LEU A 329 -2.76 8.88 -22.57
N LYS A 330 -2.96 9.69 -21.53
CA LYS A 330 -1.93 10.50 -20.88
C LYS A 330 -2.02 10.22 -19.38
N ILE A 331 -1.02 9.61 -18.82
CA ILE A 331 -1.00 9.21 -17.40
C ILE A 331 0.24 9.76 -16.69
N PHE A 332 0.13 9.93 -15.38
CA PHE A 332 1.28 10.20 -14.53
C PHE A 332 1.12 9.50 -13.17
N GLU A 333 2.24 9.26 -12.50
CA GLU A 333 2.28 8.66 -11.18
C GLU A 333 3.47 9.19 -10.38
N PHE A 334 3.19 9.71 -9.18
CA PHE A 334 4.21 9.87 -8.14
C PHE A 334 4.37 8.55 -7.39
N GLY A 335 5.56 7.97 -7.44
CA GLY A 335 5.80 6.67 -6.82
C GLY A 335 7.21 6.55 -6.27
N LYS A 336 7.42 5.53 -5.45
CA LYS A 336 8.72 5.16 -4.94
C LYS A 336 9.23 3.91 -5.62
N VAL A 337 10.54 3.87 -5.85
CA VAL A 337 11.30 2.68 -6.23
C VAL A 337 12.26 2.30 -5.10
N TYR A 338 12.62 1.04 -5.04
CA TYR A 338 13.33 0.48 -3.90
C TYR A 338 14.52 -0.35 -4.38
N HIS A 339 15.68 -0.08 -3.81
CA HIS A 339 16.92 -0.77 -4.16
C HIS A 339 17.65 -1.24 -2.90
N GLN A 340 18.27 -2.39 -2.99
CA GLN A 340 19.23 -2.86 -2.01
C GLN A 340 20.63 -2.79 -2.62
N GLU A 341 21.49 -1.95 -2.04
CA GLU A 341 22.90 -1.85 -2.41
C GLU A 341 23.74 -2.30 -1.21
N SER A 342 24.46 -3.40 -1.37
CA SER A 342 25.19 -4.03 -0.27
C SER A 342 24.26 -4.38 0.90
N ASN A 343 24.34 -3.70 2.03
CA ASN A 343 23.49 -3.89 3.21
C ASN A 343 22.48 -2.73 3.44
N GLU A 344 22.50 -1.72 2.58
CA GLU A 344 21.59 -0.59 2.71
C GLU A 344 20.38 -0.74 1.79
N ARG A 345 19.22 -0.39 2.30
CA ARG A 345 17.98 -0.28 1.52
C ARG A 345 17.71 1.19 1.26
N ARG A 346 17.47 1.51 0.01
CA ARG A 346 17.20 2.88 -0.42
C ARG A 346 15.84 2.98 -1.06
N GLU A 347 15.13 4.03 -0.71
CA GLU A 347 13.91 4.47 -1.36
C GLU A 347 14.23 5.71 -2.18
N GLN A 348 13.67 5.79 -3.39
CA GLN A 348 13.77 6.96 -4.24
C GLN A 348 12.40 7.33 -4.77
N GLN A 349 12.00 8.57 -4.57
CA GLN A 349 10.76 9.08 -5.12
C GLN A 349 10.96 9.53 -6.57
N GLN A 350 10.04 9.14 -7.43
CA GLN A 350 10.05 9.44 -8.85
C GLN A 350 8.68 9.93 -9.30
N LEU A 351 8.65 10.72 -10.37
CA LEU A 351 7.45 11.05 -11.12
C LEU A 351 7.59 10.44 -12.52
N LEU A 352 6.74 9.48 -12.84
CA LEU A 352 6.60 8.92 -14.18
C LEU A 352 5.46 9.63 -14.90
N ILE A 353 5.70 10.07 -16.14
CA ILE A 353 4.68 10.60 -17.03
C ILE A 353 4.75 9.80 -18.32
N MET A 354 3.64 9.26 -18.78
CA MET A 354 3.56 8.51 -20.03
C MET A 354 2.38 8.98 -20.89
N ALA A 355 2.57 8.96 -22.19
CA ALA A 355 1.52 9.28 -23.12
C ALA A 355 1.61 8.42 -24.38
N THR A 356 0.46 8.07 -24.92
CA THR A 356 0.32 7.26 -26.15
C THR A 356 -0.93 7.69 -26.92
N GLY A 357 -0.94 7.42 -28.22
CA GLY A 357 -2.07 7.70 -29.10
C GLY A 357 -2.11 9.15 -29.58
N ARG A 358 -3.30 9.67 -29.78
CA ARG A 358 -3.53 10.99 -30.36
C ARG A 358 -3.35 12.11 -29.33
N LYS A 359 -2.85 13.25 -29.82
CA LYS A 359 -2.63 14.46 -29.04
C LYS A 359 -3.96 15.07 -28.56
N HIS A 360 -4.96 15.06 -29.42
CA HIS A 360 -6.30 15.61 -29.19
C HIS A 360 -7.38 14.58 -29.54
N ILE A 361 -8.53 14.70 -28.94
CA ILE A 361 -9.72 13.95 -29.36
C ILE A 361 -9.99 14.27 -30.82
N GLN A 362 -10.31 13.25 -31.64
CA GLN A 362 -10.56 13.40 -33.04
C GLN A 362 -11.70 14.43 -33.28
N HIS A 363 -11.38 15.48 -34.00
CA HIS A 363 -12.29 16.57 -34.29
C HIS A 363 -12.10 17.04 -35.74
N TRP A 364 -13.14 17.56 -36.34
CA TRP A 364 -13.09 18.03 -37.74
C TRP A 364 -12.03 19.12 -38.01
N LEU A 365 -11.65 19.88 -36.98
CA LEU A 365 -10.70 21.00 -37.06
C LEU A 365 -9.25 20.54 -36.73
N THR A 366 -9.09 19.56 -35.85
CA THR A 366 -7.79 19.01 -35.47
C THR A 366 -7.50 17.75 -36.29
N GLY A 367 -6.36 17.70 -36.96
CA GLY A 367 -5.93 16.51 -37.68
C GLY A 367 -5.67 15.30 -36.77
N ASP A 368 -5.22 14.20 -37.34
CA ASP A 368 -4.87 12.97 -36.62
C ASP A 368 -3.41 13.05 -36.11
N GLU A 369 -3.12 14.08 -35.29
CA GLU A 369 -1.79 14.26 -34.74
C GLU A 369 -1.58 13.35 -33.54
N HIS A 370 -0.49 12.58 -33.58
CA HIS A 370 -0.06 11.74 -32.47
C HIS A 370 0.85 12.50 -31.51
N ILE A 371 0.84 12.05 -30.25
CA ILE A 371 1.73 12.59 -29.21
C ILE A 371 3.16 12.26 -29.61
N SER A 372 4.03 13.24 -29.50
CA SER A 372 5.43 13.16 -29.90
C SER A 372 6.38 13.38 -28.72
N PHE A 373 7.64 13.06 -28.91
CA PHE A 373 8.73 13.40 -27.99
C PHE A 373 8.73 14.89 -27.60
N TYR A 374 8.45 15.79 -28.55
CA TYR A 374 8.49 17.24 -28.31
C TYR A 374 7.34 17.72 -27.41
N ASP A 375 6.21 17.05 -27.44
CA ASP A 375 5.08 17.36 -26.54
C ASP A 375 5.49 17.09 -25.08
N LEU A 376 6.12 15.93 -24.82
CA LEU A 376 6.58 15.61 -23.47
C LEU A 376 7.78 16.43 -23.04
N LYS A 377 8.72 16.72 -23.97
CA LYS A 377 9.83 17.64 -23.68
C LYS A 377 9.33 19.01 -23.22
N SER A 378 8.27 19.53 -23.86
CA SER A 378 7.63 20.79 -23.48
C SER A 378 7.01 20.71 -22.07
N ILE A 379 6.33 19.60 -21.74
CA ILE A 379 5.78 19.37 -20.40
C ILE A 379 6.93 19.36 -19.35
N CYS A 380 7.98 18.59 -19.60
CA CYS A 380 9.11 18.52 -18.68
C CYS A 380 9.76 19.89 -18.45
N ALA A 381 10.02 20.64 -19.51
CA ALA A 381 10.58 21.99 -19.42
C ALA A 381 9.67 22.93 -18.62
N THR A 382 8.35 22.83 -18.81
CA THR A 382 7.36 23.62 -18.07
C THR A 382 7.36 23.26 -16.59
N LEU A 383 7.44 21.97 -16.23
CA LEU A 383 7.50 21.51 -14.84
C LEU A 383 8.79 22.00 -14.15
N LEU A 384 9.96 21.83 -14.79
CA LEU A 384 11.22 22.30 -14.24
C LEU A 384 11.24 23.83 -14.06
N HIS A 385 10.71 24.56 -15.04
CA HIS A 385 10.58 26.02 -14.95
C HIS A 385 9.67 26.48 -13.80
N ARG A 386 8.55 25.78 -13.55
CA ARG A 386 7.67 26.05 -12.41
C ARG A 386 8.36 25.82 -11.05
N LEU A 387 9.30 24.89 -11.01
CA LEU A 387 10.12 24.58 -9.84
C LEU A 387 11.39 25.44 -9.77
N GLU A 388 11.53 26.42 -10.67
CA GLU A 388 12.67 27.34 -10.81
C GLU A 388 14.01 26.66 -11.12
N ILE A 389 13.94 25.52 -11.78
CA ILE A 389 15.11 24.77 -12.25
C ILE A 389 15.34 25.13 -13.73
N SER A 390 16.32 25.97 -14.01
CA SER A 390 16.68 26.41 -15.36
C SER A 390 18.12 26.04 -15.76
N ASP A 391 18.96 25.73 -14.78
CA ASP A 391 20.36 25.37 -15.01
C ASP A 391 20.50 23.83 -15.11
N TYR A 392 20.42 23.31 -16.33
CA TYR A 392 20.65 21.90 -16.66
C TYR A 392 21.16 21.76 -18.08
N SER A 393 21.92 20.69 -18.32
CA SER A 393 22.40 20.28 -19.63
C SER A 393 21.56 19.14 -20.19
N GLU A 394 21.44 19.10 -21.51
CA GLU A 394 20.79 18.01 -22.25
C GLU A 394 21.83 17.08 -22.87
N GLN A 395 21.72 15.77 -22.67
CA GLN A 395 22.57 14.76 -23.27
C GLN A 395 21.71 13.67 -23.90
N ASN A 396 22.20 13.05 -25.00
CA ASN A 396 21.52 11.90 -25.57
C ASN A 396 21.61 10.71 -24.62
N LEU A 397 20.54 9.96 -24.51
CA LEU A 397 20.54 8.66 -23.84
C LEU A 397 21.18 7.65 -24.81
N GLU A 398 22.31 7.08 -24.41
CA GLU A 398 22.96 5.98 -25.12
C GLU A 398 22.65 4.66 -24.41
N ALA A 399 22.23 3.64 -25.17
CA ALA A 399 21.99 2.27 -24.69
C ALA A 399 21.10 2.18 -23.41
N HIS A 400 19.93 2.79 -23.45
CA HIS A 400 19.00 2.79 -22.32
C HIS A 400 18.06 1.57 -22.33
N SER A 401 17.78 0.99 -21.16
CA SER A 401 16.95 -0.24 -21.04
C SER A 401 15.49 -0.04 -21.44
N PHE A 402 14.96 1.19 -21.28
CA PHE A 402 13.54 1.49 -21.48
C PHE A 402 13.26 2.41 -22.66
N PHE A 403 14.28 3.05 -23.24
CA PHE A 403 14.12 3.99 -24.33
C PHE A 403 14.88 3.53 -25.59
N ASP A 404 14.25 3.61 -26.76
CA ASP A 404 14.91 3.46 -28.05
C ASP A 404 15.68 4.75 -28.41
N GLU A 405 15.08 5.92 -28.12
CA GLU A 405 15.65 7.24 -28.32
C GLU A 405 15.23 8.18 -27.20
N GLY A 406 16.14 9.04 -26.75
CA GLY A 406 15.82 10.00 -25.70
C GLY A 406 16.94 10.92 -25.30
N ILE A 407 16.66 11.76 -24.31
CA ILE A 407 17.61 12.68 -23.69
C ILE A 407 17.54 12.58 -22.17
N SER A 408 18.65 12.82 -21.52
CA SER A 408 18.74 13.08 -20.09
C SER A 408 18.93 14.56 -19.83
N LEU A 409 18.32 15.03 -18.74
CA LEU A 409 18.48 16.40 -18.21
C LEU A 409 19.24 16.31 -16.90
N SER A 410 20.39 16.94 -16.82
CA SER A 410 21.28 16.88 -15.66
C SER A 410 21.89 18.22 -15.33
N ASN A 411 22.03 18.50 -14.04
CA ASN A 411 22.99 19.47 -13.51
C ASN A 411 24.12 18.69 -12.82
N ASP A 412 24.32 18.83 -11.52
CA ASP A 412 25.23 17.97 -10.75
C ASP A 412 24.70 16.52 -10.62
N LYS A 413 23.38 16.34 -10.79
CA LYS A 413 22.69 15.05 -10.73
C LYS A 413 21.70 14.90 -11.89
N LEU A 414 21.33 13.66 -12.17
CA LEU A 414 20.29 13.35 -13.14
C LEU A 414 18.92 13.79 -12.61
N LEU A 415 18.30 14.75 -13.30
CA LEU A 415 17.01 15.34 -12.93
C LEU A 415 15.85 14.61 -13.62
N ALA A 416 15.99 14.38 -14.91
CA ALA A 416 14.94 13.74 -15.70
C ALA A 416 15.49 13.00 -16.92
N GLU A 417 14.73 12.02 -17.38
CA GLU A 417 14.92 11.32 -18.64
C GLU A 417 13.64 11.42 -19.46
N ILE A 418 13.78 11.70 -20.74
CA ILE A 418 12.66 11.86 -21.69
C ILE A 418 12.96 11.04 -22.92
N GLY A 419 12.04 10.20 -23.35
CA GLY A 419 12.30 9.40 -24.54
C GLY A 419 11.07 8.70 -25.11
N VAL A 420 11.31 8.08 -26.28
CA VAL A 420 10.39 7.12 -26.88
C VAL A 420 10.67 5.76 -26.25
N VAL A 421 9.65 5.20 -25.62
CA VAL A 421 9.80 3.90 -24.92
C VAL A 421 10.08 2.81 -25.94
N SER A 422 10.99 1.90 -25.59
CA SER A 422 11.39 0.80 -26.47
C SER A 422 10.19 -0.02 -26.93
N LYS A 423 10.12 -0.24 -28.24
CA LYS A 423 9.06 -1.05 -28.86
C LYS A 423 9.11 -2.50 -28.40
N GLU A 424 10.30 -3.03 -28.19
CA GLU A 424 10.49 -4.39 -27.68
C GLU A 424 9.96 -4.50 -26.26
N TYR A 425 10.32 -3.52 -25.40
CA TYR A 425 9.83 -3.45 -24.03
C TYR A 425 8.31 -3.31 -23.97
N SER A 426 7.71 -2.39 -24.72
CA SER A 426 6.25 -2.19 -24.76
C SER A 426 5.50 -3.44 -25.24
N LYS A 427 6.02 -4.13 -26.26
CA LYS A 427 5.43 -5.38 -26.79
C LYS A 427 5.46 -6.52 -25.79
N SER A 428 6.45 -6.60 -24.89
CA SER A 428 6.50 -7.62 -23.85
C SER A 428 5.30 -7.56 -22.88
N PHE A 429 4.64 -6.39 -22.79
CA PHE A 429 3.40 -6.17 -22.04
C PHE A 429 2.13 -6.19 -22.92
N GLY A 430 2.25 -6.54 -24.19
CA GLY A 430 1.13 -6.58 -25.14
C GLY A 430 0.70 -5.21 -25.68
N LEU A 431 1.52 -4.17 -25.54
CA LEU A 431 1.24 -2.83 -26.08
C LEU A 431 2.00 -2.63 -27.40
N THR A 432 1.27 -2.32 -28.46
CA THR A 432 1.83 -2.14 -29.81
C THR A 432 1.97 -0.68 -30.25
N GLN A 433 1.33 0.24 -29.51
CA GLN A 433 1.38 1.68 -29.79
C GLN A 433 2.71 2.28 -29.34
N ASP A 434 3.13 3.35 -30.03
CA ASP A 434 4.28 4.13 -29.59
C ASP A 434 3.92 4.84 -28.28
N VAL A 435 4.85 4.80 -27.33
CA VAL A 435 4.73 5.45 -26.02
C VAL A 435 5.87 6.43 -25.85
N VAL A 436 5.56 7.63 -25.40
CA VAL A 436 6.56 8.62 -24.99
C VAL A 436 6.49 8.76 -23.47
N SER A 437 7.64 8.88 -22.83
CA SER A 437 7.72 8.94 -21.38
C SER A 437 8.69 9.99 -20.87
N ILE A 438 8.39 10.51 -19.67
CA ILE A 438 9.29 11.28 -18.83
C ILE A 438 9.43 10.53 -17.52
N LEU A 439 10.66 10.35 -17.05
CA LEU A 439 10.96 9.94 -15.70
C LEU A 439 11.69 11.07 -14.99
N ILE A 440 11.10 11.63 -13.94
CA ILE A 440 11.71 12.68 -13.12
C ILE A 440 12.16 12.06 -11.80
N TYR A 441 13.42 12.27 -11.45
CA TYR A 441 14.02 11.86 -10.17
C TYR A 441 13.65 12.88 -9.09
N TRP A 442 12.45 12.71 -8.53
CA TRP A 442 11.78 13.72 -7.71
C TRP A 442 12.62 14.19 -6.51
N ASP A 443 13.29 13.28 -5.82
CA ASP A 443 14.14 13.63 -4.67
C ASP A 443 15.27 14.60 -5.06
N TYR A 444 15.84 14.46 -6.27
CA TYR A 444 16.89 15.33 -6.75
C TYR A 444 16.34 16.66 -7.25
N VAL A 445 15.19 16.63 -7.89
CA VAL A 445 14.47 17.84 -8.29
C VAL A 445 14.13 18.68 -7.06
N MET A 446 13.63 18.07 -5.98
CA MET A 446 13.29 18.77 -4.75
C MET A 446 14.50 19.38 -4.01
N GLN A 447 15.71 18.84 -4.18
CA GLN A 447 16.93 19.43 -3.65
C GLN A 447 17.30 20.75 -4.35
N ASN A 448 16.84 20.93 -5.58
CA ASN A 448 17.12 22.09 -6.43
C ASN A 448 15.91 23.02 -6.60
N ALA A 449 14.73 22.59 -6.17
CA ALA A 449 13.51 23.37 -6.28
C ALA A 449 13.50 24.52 -5.28
N HIS A 450 13.19 25.70 -5.76
CA HIS A 450 13.06 26.90 -4.94
C HIS A 450 11.63 27.43 -4.98
N LYS A 451 11.19 28.00 -3.89
CA LYS A 451 9.93 28.70 -3.88
C LYS A 451 10.13 30.04 -4.60
N LYS A 452 9.30 30.27 -5.61
CA LYS A 452 9.39 31.47 -6.45
C LYS A 452 9.29 32.73 -5.61
N GLU A 453 10.35 33.54 -5.58
CA GLU A 453 10.25 34.94 -5.23
C GLU A 453 9.65 35.67 -6.44
N PHE A 454 8.62 36.45 -6.19
CA PHE A 454 7.88 37.11 -7.26
C PHE A 454 8.78 38.19 -7.87
N ASP A 455 9.41 37.92 -9.01
CA ASP A 455 10.14 38.90 -9.80
C ASP A 455 9.22 39.49 -10.86
N LEU A 456 8.75 40.69 -10.58
CA LEU A 456 7.86 41.41 -11.48
C LEU A 456 8.69 42.21 -12.50
N ASN A 457 8.81 41.63 -13.69
CA ASN A 457 9.43 42.36 -14.80
C ASN A 457 8.38 43.26 -15.49
N GLU A 458 8.68 44.56 -15.59
CA GLU A 458 7.82 45.49 -16.32
C GLU A 458 7.68 45.09 -17.81
N ILE A 459 6.47 45.12 -18.31
CA ILE A 459 6.24 44.93 -19.74
C ILE A 459 6.92 46.08 -20.50
N THR A 460 7.80 45.74 -21.42
CA THR A 460 8.51 46.74 -22.20
C THR A 460 7.55 47.57 -23.06
N LYS A 461 7.75 48.88 -23.06
CA LYS A 461 7.00 49.84 -23.90
C LYS A 461 7.57 49.94 -25.31
N HIS A 462 8.73 49.34 -25.57
CA HIS A 462 9.43 49.42 -26.85
C HIS A 462 9.12 48.17 -27.69
N PRO A 463 8.93 48.32 -29.01
CA PRO A 463 8.58 47.21 -29.89
C PRO A 463 9.72 46.21 -30.00
N GLN A 464 9.32 44.93 -30.10
CA GLN A 464 10.24 43.84 -30.41
C GLN A 464 10.55 43.83 -31.91
N VAL A 465 11.76 43.50 -32.26
CA VAL A 465 12.21 43.40 -33.65
C VAL A 465 12.66 41.97 -33.95
N TYR A 466 12.22 41.46 -35.09
CA TYR A 466 12.55 40.10 -35.54
C TYR A 466 13.46 40.14 -36.76
N ARG A 467 14.40 39.21 -36.84
CA ARG A 467 15.26 38.96 -38.04
C ARG A 467 15.40 37.48 -38.28
N ASP A 468 15.18 37.07 -39.50
CA ASP A 468 15.26 35.70 -39.93
C ASP A 468 16.62 35.43 -40.57
N LEU A 469 17.18 34.25 -40.25
CA LEU A 469 18.41 33.74 -40.86
C LEU A 469 18.16 32.32 -41.37
N ALA A 470 18.47 32.07 -42.63
CA ALA A 470 18.51 30.74 -43.19
C ALA A 470 19.95 30.24 -43.21
N LEU A 471 20.25 29.22 -42.45
CA LEU A 471 21.62 28.70 -42.26
C LEU A 471 21.74 27.28 -42.82
N ILE A 472 22.80 27.03 -43.59
CA ILE A 472 23.18 25.67 -44.00
C ILE A 472 24.24 25.17 -43.02
N LEU A 473 23.98 24.02 -42.41
CA LEU A 473 24.77 23.43 -41.33
C LEU A 473 24.98 21.93 -41.59
N ASP A 474 25.98 21.33 -40.97
CA ASP A 474 26.14 19.88 -40.99
C ASP A 474 24.97 19.19 -40.22
N GLU A 475 24.55 18.04 -40.70
CA GLU A 475 23.36 17.32 -40.22
C GLU A 475 23.43 17.01 -38.71
N ASN A 476 24.63 16.79 -38.19
CA ASN A 476 24.85 16.45 -36.77
C ASN A 476 24.69 17.62 -35.81
N ILE A 477 24.66 18.87 -36.29
CA ILE A 477 24.58 20.06 -35.42
C ILE A 477 23.16 20.22 -34.91
N LYS A 478 22.99 20.21 -33.58
CA LYS A 478 21.71 20.35 -32.93
C LYS A 478 21.33 21.81 -32.74
N PHE A 479 20.02 22.12 -32.78
CA PHE A 479 19.52 23.49 -32.56
C PHE A 479 19.91 24.05 -31.19
N GLY A 480 19.96 23.24 -30.13
CA GLY A 480 20.38 23.67 -28.80
C GLY A 480 21.78 24.28 -28.77
N GLN A 481 22.72 23.74 -29.57
CA GLN A 481 24.07 24.27 -29.69
C GLN A 481 24.08 25.66 -30.35
N LEU A 482 23.23 25.86 -31.37
CA LEU A 482 23.08 27.16 -32.01
C LEU A 482 22.45 28.17 -31.06
N LEU A 483 21.41 27.76 -30.33
CA LEU A 483 20.73 28.57 -29.33
C LEU A 483 21.71 29.12 -28.29
N GLU A 484 22.54 28.26 -27.74
CA GLU A 484 23.58 28.62 -26.77
C GLU A 484 24.63 29.56 -27.37
N ALA A 485 25.08 29.30 -28.58
CA ALA A 485 26.03 30.16 -29.26
C ALA A 485 25.47 31.55 -29.58
N CYS A 486 24.19 31.62 -29.99
CA CYS A 486 23.49 32.89 -30.21
C CYS A 486 23.40 33.73 -28.92
N HIS A 487 23.02 33.14 -27.81
CA HIS A 487 22.95 33.84 -26.51
C HIS A 487 24.34 34.23 -26.00
N LYS A 488 25.37 33.39 -26.18
CA LYS A 488 26.75 33.73 -25.88
C LYS A 488 27.28 34.90 -26.73
N ALA A 489 26.86 34.93 -28.01
CA ALA A 489 27.27 36.04 -28.89
C ALA A 489 26.57 37.34 -28.54
N GLU A 490 25.28 37.35 -28.21
CA GLU A 490 24.51 38.56 -27.90
C GLU A 490 23.56 38.31 -26.73
N SER A 491 24.02 38.58 -25.52
CA SER A 491 23.28 38.36 -24.28
C SER A 491 22.35 39.50 -23.85
N LYS A 492 22.56 40.72 -24.40
CA LYS A 492 21.82 41.91 -23.93
C LYS A 492 20.54 42.17 -24.72
N LEU A 493 20.66 42.21 -26.03
CA LEU A 493 19.55 42.55 -26.92
C LEU A 493 18.76 41.37 -27.43
N LEU A 494 19.39 40.20 -27.53
CA LEU A 494 18.73 38.97 -27.97
C LEU A 494 17.86 38.43 -26.83
N LYS A 495 16.54 38.33 -27.06
CA LYS A 495 15.55 37.84 -26.08
C LYS A 495 15.06 36.45 -26.39
N GLY A 496 15.15 36.04 -27.65
CA GLY A 496 14.73 34.70 -28.06
C GLY A 496 15.29 34.30 -29.42
N VAL A 497 15.43 32.99 -29.61
CA VAL A 497 15.79 32.37 -30.89
C VAL A 497 14.79 31.26 -31.13
N ARG A 498 14.10 31.32 -32.25
CA ARG A 498 13.10 30.33 -32.65
C ARG A 498 13.54 29.62 -33.94
N LEU A 499 13.52 28.29 -33.93
CA LEU A 499 13.63 27.50 -35.15
C LEU A 499 12.22 27.32 -35.72
N PHE A 500 11.99 27.80 -36.94
CA PHE A 500 10.66 27.73 -37.55
C PHE A 500 10.61 26.86 -38.80
N ASP A 501 11.77 26.49 -39.38
CA ASP A 501 11.82 25.53 -40.49
C ASP A 501 13.12 24.73 -40.47
N VAL A 502 13.00 23.43 -40.83
CA VAL A 502 14.13 22.49 -41.02
C VAL A 502 13.97 21.85 -42.37
N TYR A 503 14.90 22.12 -43.29
CA TYR A 503 14.80 21.62 -44.65
C TYR A 503 16.01 20.76 -45.02
N THR A 504 15.74 19.57 -45.55
CA THR A 504 16.71 18.63 -46.10
C THR A 504 16.22 18.23 -47.49
N GLY A 505 16.69 18.87 -48.55
CA GLY A 505 16.20 18.59 -49.90
C GLY A 505 16.98 19.32 -51.01
N LYS A 506 16.36 19.47 -52.20
CA LYS A 506 16.99 20.12 -53.34
C LYS A 506 17.56 21.49 -52.96
N GLY A 507 18.87 21.70 -53.27
CA GLY A 507 19.59 22.95 -52.96
C GLY A 507 20.32 22.96 -51.64
N VAL A 508 20.28 21.85 -50.86
CA VAL A 508 21.10 21.64 -49.67
C VAL A 508 22.10 20.52 -49.99
N PRO A 509 23.44 20.67 -49.74
CA PRO A 509 24.43 19.63 -50.00
C PRO A 509 24.12 18.35 -49.21
N SER A 510 24.57 17.20 -49.72
CA SER A 510 24.54 15.92 -49.01
C SER A 510 25.22 16.04 -47.65
N ASN A 511 24.64 15.46 -46.60
CA ASN A 511 25.07 15.54 -45.19
C ASN A 511 24.90 16.93 -44.53
N LYS A 512 24.14 17.84 -45.16
CA LYS A 512 23.79 19.13 -44.58
C LYS A 512 22.28 19.33 -44.47
N LYS A 513 21.88 20.19 -43.57
CA LYS A 513 20.50 20.65 -43.39
C LYS A 513 20.44 22.17 -43.37
N SER A 514 19.29 22.71 -43.73
CA SER A 514 19.00 24.15 -43.58
C SER A 514 18.14 24.37 -42.37
N TYR A 515 18.60 25.23 -41.48
CA TYR A 515 17.79 25.76 -40.36
C TYR A 515 17.34 27.18 -40.69
N ALA A 516 16.05 27.43 -40.64
CA ALA A 516 15.50 28.79 -40.65
C ALA A 516 15.21 29.23 -39.21
N ILE A 517 16.00 30.15 -38.72
CA ILE A 517 15.90 30.66 -37.36
C ILE A 517 15.42 32.10 -37.34
N GLN A 518 14.59 32.45 -36.38
CA GLN A 518 14.13 33.80 -36.09
C GLN A 518 14.77 34.31 -34.82
N LEU A 519 15.47 35.42 -34.91
CA LEU A 519 16.09 36.12 -33.80
C LEU A 519 15.17 37.24 -33.32
N GLN A 520 14.84 37.25 -32.03
CA GLN A 520 14.00 38.25 -31.39
C GLN A 520 14.85 39.22 -30.57
N PHE A 521 14.83 40.49 -30.92
CA PHE A 521 15.55 41.56 -30.24
C PHE A 521 14.62 42.52 -29.52
N ASN A 522 15.03 42.92 -28.33
CA ASN A 522 14.35 43.97 -27.54
C ASN A 522 15.29 44.64 -26.54
N ASP A 523 15.06 45.92 -26.31
CA ASP A 523 15.66 46.70 -25.22
C ASP A 523 14.55 47.32 -24.37
N SER A 524 14.57 47.14 -23.07
CA SER A 524 13.57 47.69 -22.15
C SER A 524 13.65 49.20 -22.00
N ARG A 525 14.74 49.84 -22.44
CA ARG A 525 15.01 51.26 -22.22
C ARG A 525 14.79 52.11 -23.45
N LYS A 526 14.86 51.54 -24.66
CA LYS A 526 14.75 52.27 -25.91
C LYS A 526 14.28 51.41 -27.08
N THR A 527 13.74 52.07 -28.10
CA THR A 527 13.49 51.46 -29.42
C THR A 527 14.82 51.20 -30.13
N LEU A 528 15.04 49.96 -30.60
CA LEU A 528 16.25 49.59 -31.32
C LEU A 528 16.26 50.15 -32.73
N THR A 529 17.43 50.62 -33.19
CA THR A 529 17.62 51.07 -34.57
C THR A 529 18.10 49.89 -35.47
N ASP A 530 17.86 49.96 -36.77
CA ASP A 530 18.27 48.93 -37.71
C ASP A 530 19.81 48.70 -37.64
N LYS A 531 20.61 49.76 -37.50
CA LYS A 531 22.06 49.66 -37.37
C LYS A 531 22.53 48.84 -36.15
N GLU A 532 21.82 48.98 -35.02
CA GLU A 532 22.12 48.20 -33.80
C GLU A 532 21.74 46.71 -33.98
N ILE A 533 20.60 46.45 -34.62
CA ILE A 533 20.10 45.11 -34.92
C ILE A 533 21.04 44.42 -35.89
N ASP A 534 21.41 45.06 -37.02
CA ASP A 534 22.30 44.50 -38.03
C ASP A 534 23.70 44.18 -37.47
N LYS A 535 24.19 45.01 -36.54
CA LYS A 535 25.42 44.74 -35.84
C LYS A 535 25.32 43.49 -34.96
N SER A 536 24.23 43.32 -34.21
CA SER A 536 23.98 42.15 -33.39
C SER A 536 23.79 40.86 -34.22
N VAL A 537 23.04 40.96 -35.33
CA VAL A 537 22.89 39.85 -36.29
C VAL A 537 24.23 39.42 -36.88
N SER A 538 25.06 40.39 -37.32
CA SER A 538 26.40 40.13 -37.87
C SER A 538 27.31 39.47 -36.83
N LYS A 539 27.20 39.85 -35.55
CA LYS A 539 27.98 39.27 -34.44
C LYS A 539 27.54 37.82 -34.19
N ILE A 540 26.23 37.57 -34.17
CA ILE A 540 25.67 36.20 -34.03
C ILE A 540 26.11 35.34 -35.20
N PHE A 541 25.91 35.80 -36.43
CA PHE A 541 26.30 35.04 -37.64
C PHE A 541 27.76 34.66 -37.66
N LYS A 542 28.68 35.61 -37.39
CA LYS A 542 30.12 35.34 -37.30
C LYS A 542 30.44 34.27 -36.24
N LYS A 543 29.73 34.26 -35.12
CA LYS A 543 29.91 33.23 -34.10
C LYS A 543 29.46 31.86 -34.59
N LEU A 544 28.30 31.79 -35.26
CA LEU A 544 27.76 30.56 -35.85
C LEU A 544 28.64 30.03 -36.99
N GLU A 545 29.20 30.93 -37.80
CA GLU A 545 30.14 30.59 -38.86
C GLU A 545 31.45 30.01 -38.27
N SER A 546 31.99 30.65 -37.24
CA SER A 546 33.24 30.18 -36.60
C SER A 546 33.11 28.87 -35.87
N ASP A 547 32.02 28.67 -35.16
CA ASP A 547 31.84 27.52 -34.27
C ASP A 547 31.28 26.28 -35.01
N PHE A 548 30.46 26.50 -36.05
CA PHE A 548 29.70 25.43 -36.72
C PHE A 548 29.87 25.41 -38.23
N GLY A 549 30.67 26.31 -38.78
CA GLY A 549 30.79 26.41 -40.23
C GLY A 549 29.48 26.78 -40.93
N ALA A 550 28.63 27.55 -40.28
CA ALA A 550 27.33 27.94 -40.79
C ALA A 550 27.47 28.84 -42.03
N VAL A 551 26.69 28.55 -43.08
CA VAL A 551 26.66 29.35 -44.32
C VAL A 551 25.26 29.88 -44.54
N LEU A 552 25.13 31.17 -44.91
CA LEU A 552 23.82 31.71 -45.26
C LEU A 552 23.30 31.04 -46.53
N ARG A 553 22.05 30.61 -46.48
CA ARG A 553 21.36 30.12 -47.67
C ARG A 553 20.87 31.34 -48.48
N SER A 554 21.40 31.47 -49.67
CA SER A 554 20.98 32.50 -50.64
C SER A 554 19.60 32.23 -51.19
#